data_a3f025993da897ce2c50a3522ff01d12
#
_entry.id   a3f025993da897ce2c50a3522ff01d12
#
_cell.length_a   1.000
_cell.length_b   1.000
_cell.length_c   1.000
_cell.angle_alpha   90.00
_cell.angle_beta   90.00
_cell.angle_gamma   90.00
#
_symmetry.space_group_name_H-M   'P 1'
#
loop_
_entity.id
_entity.type
_entity.pdbx_description
1 polymer ?
#
loop_
_entity_poly.entity_id
_entity_poly.type
_entity_poly.pdbx_seq_one_letter_code
_entity_poly.pdbx_strand_id
1 'polypeptide(L)'
;MCGIVAILNVKEQTHALRDKALKMSQKIRHRGPDWSGIYCGGSAILAHERLSIVDPESGGQPLFSPDKKQVLAVNGEIYNHQEIRRRYAGQYEFQTGSDCEVILALYKEKGIDFLEDLSGIFAFVLYDEENNEFLIARDPIGVIPLYIGYDADGTVYVASELKALEGRCERYEPFLPGHYYWSKEPGMKRYYQRDWFKYEAVKDNTASVEAIHDALEDAVMRQLMSDVPYGVLLSGGLDSSVISAIAEKYSEMRVEDNSKSKAYWPRLHSFAVGLKGAPDLAKAKLVADHIGTVHHEINYTIQEGLDAIRDVIYFIETYDVTTVRASTPMYLLARVIKSMGIKMVLSGEGADEIFGGYLYFHKAPTAKDFHEETVRKLSKLYMYDCLRANKSLSAWGVEGRVPFLDKEFLDVAMRTNPEAKMCPGKTMEKKIVREAFADMLPEEVAWRQKEQFSDGVGYSWIDTLKQITAEAVSDEQMAHAAERFPINPPKNKEEYYYRSIFAEHFSSDSAAKSVPSEASVACSTAIALEWDAAFKNMNDPSGRAVKGVHEQAY
;
A
#
# COMPACT_ATOMS: atom_id res chain seq x y z
N MET A 1 9.64 -5.78 1.44
CA MET A 1 8.50 -6.47 0.78
C MET A 1 9.01 -7.48 -0.22
N CYS A 2 8.59 -8.71 -0.03
CA CYS A 2 8.97 -9.83 -0.87
C CYS A 2 8.19 -9.87 -2.20
N GLY A 3 8.47 -10.88 -3.02
CA GLY A 3 7.70 -11.23 -4.19
C GLY A 3 7.32 -12.70 -4.15
N ILE A 4 6.06 -13.02 -4.42
CA ILE A 4 5.58 -14.40 -4.54
C ILE A 4 5.05 -14.69 -5.93
N VAL A 5 5.28 -15.93 -6.39
CA VAL A 5 4.66 -16.52 -7.57
C VAL A 5 4.21 -17.93 -7.21
N ALA A 6 3.01 -18.30 -7.63
CA ALA A 6 2.57 -19.68 -7.53
C ALA A 6 1.87 -20.14 -8.82
N ILE A 7 2.02 -21.44 -9.13
CA ILE A 7 1.25 -22.17 -10.14
C ILE A 7 0.63 -23.35 -9.40
N LEU A 8 -0.69 -23.40 -9.36
CA LEU A 8 -1.48 -24.28 -8.50
C LEU A 8 -2.46 -25.10 -9.34
N ASN A 9 -2.89 -26.23 -8.79
CA ASN A 9 -3.80 -27.16 -9.48
C ASN A 9 -3.22 -27.65 -10.82
N VAL A 10 -1.91 -27.84 -10.85
CA VAL A 10 -1.17 -28.30 -12.04
C VAL A 10 -1.62 -29.71 -12.42
N LYS A 11 -1.96 -29.93 -13.71
CA LYS A 11 -2.45 -31.20 -14.23
C LYS A 11 -1.36 -32.12 -14.78
N GLU A 12 -0.23 -31.53 -15.13
CA GLU A 12 0.96 -32.23 -15.60
C GLU A 12 2.02 -32.34 -14.50
N GLN A 13 3.20 -32.90 -14.82
CA GLN A 13 4.29 -32.91 -13.85
C GLN A 13 4.78 -31.48 -13.57
N THR A 14 4.82 -31.07 -12.32
CA THR A 14 5.22 -29.72 -11.90
C THR A 14 6.60 -29.32 -12.42
N HIS A 15 7.53 -30.27 -12.59
CA HIS A 15 8.84 -30.00 -13.17
C HIS A 15 8.79 -29.42 -14.59
N ALA A 16 7.75 -29.73 -15.38
CA ALA A 16 7.59 -29.18 -16.74
C ALA A 16 7.32 -27.67 -16.70
N LEU A 17 6.64 -27.17 -15.64
CA LEU A 17 6.31 -25.76 -15.47
C LEU A 17 7.34 -24.99 -14.63
N ARG A 18 8.39 -25.66 -14.11
CA ARG A 18 9.40 -25.01 -13.27
C ARG A 18 10.07 -23.82 -13.96
N ASP A 19 10.44 -23.95 -15.23
CA ASP A 19 11.05 -22.85 -15.99
C ASP A 19 10.08 -21.68 -16.19
N LYS A 20 8.79 -21.97 -16.41
CA LYS A 20 7.74 -20.94 -16.47
C LYS A 20 7.66 -20.17 -15.14
N ALA A 21 7.60 -20.86 -14.01
CA ALA A 21 7.57 -20.24 -12.69
C ALA A 21 8.82 -19.38 -12.41
N LEU A 22 10.01 -19.85 -12.77
CA LEU A 22 11.25 -19.09 -12.63
C LEU A 22 11.24 -17.81 -13.47
N LYS A 23 10.76 -17.87 -14.72
CA LYS A 23 10.62 -16.68 -15.58
C LYS A 23 9.60 -15.69 -15.05
N MET A 24 8.54 -16.16 -14.40
CA MET A 24 7.57 -15.31 -13.70
C MET A 24 8.23 -14.65 -12.47
N SER A 25 8.94 -15.41 -11.64
CA SER A 25 9.63 -14.93 -10.44
C SER A 25 10.69 -13.88 -10.77
N GLN A 26 11.47 -14.08 -11.84
CA GLN A 26 12.47 -13.10 -12.31
C GLN A 26 11.88 -11.72 -12.60
N LYS A 27 10.61 -11.63 -13.03
CA LYS A 27 9.93 -10.36 -13.29
C LYS A 27 9.70 -9.53 -12.02
N ILE A 28 9.69 -10.16 -10.86
CA ILE A 28 9.43 -9.53 -9.56
C ILE A 28 10.63 -9.58 -8.60
N ARG A 29 11.82 -9.95 -9.10
CA ARG A 29 13.05 -10.06 -8.29
C ARG A 29 13.47 -8.74 -7.63
N HIS A 30 13.14 -7.60 -8.24
CA HIS A 30 13.41 -6.28 -7.67
C HIS A 30 12.77 -6.08 -6.29
N ARG A 31 11.65 -6.75 -6.00
CA ARG A 31 10.96 -6.68 -4.71
C ARG A 31 11.78 -7.32 -3.58
N GLY A 32 12.44 -8.43 -3.88
CA GLY A 32 13.19 -9.21 -2.90
C GLY A 32 14.55 -9.65 -3.44
N PRO A 33 15.55 -8.75 -3.48
CA PRO A 33 16.83 -9.03 -4.10
C PRO A 33 17.78 -9.89 -3.25
N ASP A 34 17.44 -10.18 -2.00
CA ASP A 34 18.37 -10.81 -1.04
C ASP A 34 18.44 -12.34 -1.22
N TRP A 35 17.33 -12.98 -1.57
CA TRP A 35 17.25 -14.44 -1.70
C TRP A 35 16.14 -14.86 -2.64
N SER A 36 16.32 -16.00 -3.33
CA SER A 36 15.27 -16.62 -4.15
C SER A 36 15.09 -18.08 -3.74
N GLY A 37 13.86 -18.51 -3.54
CA GLY A 37 13.51 -19.89 -3.22
C GLY A 37 12.40 -20.41 -4.13
N ILE A 38 12.38 -21.72 -4.35
CA ILE A 38 11.34 -22.40 -5.14
C ILE A 38 11.04 -23.78 -4.56
N TYR A 39 9.76 -24.06 -4.43
CA TYR A 39 9.22 -25.41 -4.20
C TYR A 39 8.54 -25.90 -5.47
N CYS A 40 8.74 -27.16 -5.80
CA CYS A 40 8.04 -27.88 -6.87
C CYS A 40 7.66 -29.25 -6.36
N GLY A 41 6.40 -29.50 -6.11
CA GLY A 41 5.91 -30.79 -5.60
C GLY A 41 4.39 -30.90 -5.75
N GLY A 42 3.87 -32.12 -5.65
CA GLY A 42 2.44 -32.37 -5.80
C GLY A 42 1.86 -31.73 -7.06
N SER A 43 0.83 -30.93 -6.89
CA SER A 43 0.20 -30.13 -7.96
C SER A 43 0.48 -28.62 -7.86
N ALA A 44 1.59 -28.23 -7.16
CA ALA A 44 1.91 -26.83 -6.92
C ALA A 44 3.39 -26.50 -7.14
N ILE A 45 3.63 -25.27 -7.61
CA ILE A 45 4.94 -24.62 -7.62
C ILE A 45 4.79 -23.30 -6.87
N LEU A 46 5.64 -23.05 -5.88
CA LEU A 46 5.72 -21.79 -5.14
C LEU A 46 7.12 -21.22 -5.30
N ALA A 47 7.24 -20.00 -5.81
CA ALA A 47 8.52 -19.29 -5.89
C ALA A 47 8.45 -18.00 -5.06
N HIS A 48 9.56 -17.65 -4.46
CA HIS A 48 9.66 -16.51 -3.54
C HIS A 48 10.94 -15.71 -3.81
N GLU A 49 10.79 -14.40 -3.93
CA GLU A 49 11.88 -13.43 -3.97
C GLU A 49 11.87 -12.65 -2.64
N ARG A 50 12.93 -12.82 -1.84
CA ARG A 50 12.95 -12.35 -0.46
C ARG A 50 13.65 -11.00 -0.30
N LEU A 51 13.00 -10.09 0.42
CA LEU A 51 13.62 -8.96 1.11
C LEU A 51 13.71 -9.33 2.60
N SER A 52 14.93 -9.51 3.10
CA SER A 52 15.16 -9.98 4.47
C SER A 52 15.08 -8.80 5.43
N ILE A 53 14.02 -8.74 6.23
CA ILE A 53 13.77 -7.70 7.25
C ILE A 53 13.70 -8.34 8.63
N VAL A 54 12.85 -9.34 8.82
CA VAL A 54 12.75 -10.14 10.04
C VAL A 54 13.44 -11.49 9.79
N ASP A 55 14.24 -11.94 10.75
CA ASP A 55 15.04 -13.16 10.68
C ASP A 55 15.87 -13.30 9.39
N PRO A 56 16.84 -12.42 9.13
CA PRO A 56 17.64 -12.49 7.89
C PRO A 56 18.36 -13.83 7.70
N GLU A 57 18.70 -14.53 8.79
CA GLU A 57 19.54 -15.72 8.78
C GLU A 57 18.76 -17.00 8.46
N SER A 58 17.62 -17.26 9.11
CA SER A 58 16.90 -18.54 8.99
C SER A 58 15.56 -18.46 8.26
N GLY A 59 14.98 -17.27 8.09
CA GLY A 59 13.66 -17.07 7.49
C GLY A 59 13.57 -17.23 5.97
N GLY A 60 14.40 -18.08 5.35
CA GLY A 60 14.34 -18.38 3.91
C GLY A 60 12.98 -18.98 3.50
N GLN A 61 12.39 -18.46 2.41
CA GLN A 61 11.09 -18.91 1.92
C GLN A 61 11.22 -19.66 0.57
N PRO A 62 10.28 -20.57 0.20
CA PRO A 62 9.07 -20.96 0.93
C PRO A 62 9.35 -21.63 2.29
N LEU A 63 8.48 -21.34 3.29
CA LEU A 63 8.51 -21.93 4.61
C LEU A 63 7.82 -23.31 4.61
N PHE A 64 8.24 -24.17 5.53
CA PHE A 64 7.68 -25.52 5.66
C PHE A 64 7.20 -25.78 7.08
N SER A 65 6.11 -26.56 7.20
CA SER A 65 5.75 -27.16 8.48
C SER A 65 6.83 -28.16 8.94
N PRO A 66 6.93 -28.49 10.26
CA PRO A 66 7.93 -29.43 10.77
C PRO A 66 7.92 -30.79 10.07
N ASP A 67 6.75 -31.27 9.69
CA ASP A 67 6.56 -32.52 8.93
C ASP A 67 6.71 -32.37 7.41
N LYS A 68 6.96 -31.12 6.94
CA LYS A 68 7.13 -30.73 5.53
C LYS A 68 5.91 -30.98 4.63
N LYS A 69 4.72 -31.14 5.21
CA LYS A 69 3.48 -31.38 4.46
C LYS A 69 2.82 -30.10 4.00
N GLN A 70 3.00 -29.00 4.73
CA GLN A 70 2.53 -27.67 4.33
C GLN A 70 3.69 -26.80 3.87
N VAL A 71 3.48 -26.08 2.78
CA VAL A 71 4.44 -25.16 2.16
C VAL A 71 3.80 -23.80 2.04
N LEU A 72 4.54 -22.76 2.43
CA LEU A 72 4.02 -21.39 2.54
C LEU A 72 4.96 -20.38 1.86
N ALA A 73 4.42 -19.57 0.98
CA ALA A 73 5.09 -18.40 0.44
C ALA A 73 4.31 -17.13 0.83
N VAL A 74 4.97 -16.19 1.52
CA VAL A 74 4.36 -14.95 2.03
C VAL A 74 5.13 -13.74 1.54
N ASN A 75 4.40 -12.72 1.10
CA ASN A 75 4.89 -11.37 0.95
C ASN A 75 4.18 -10.51 1.99
N GLY A 76 4.90 -10.03 3.00
CA GLY A 76 4.35 -9.22 4.07
C GLY A 76 4.96 -9.49 5.43
N GLU A 77 4.32 -8.96 6.46
CA GLU A 77 4.75 -9.00 7.85
C GLU A 77 3.55 -9.32 8.76
N ILE A 78 3.75 -10.19 9.75
CA ILE A 78 2.74 -10.54 10.77
C ILE A 78 3.13 -9.93 12.11
N TYR A 79 2.52 -8.81 12.45
CA TYR A 79 2.92 -7.99 13.59
C TYR A 79 2.68 -8.65 14.96
N ASN A 80 1.65 -9.49 15.07
CA ASN A 80 1.33 -10.20 16.32
C ASN A 80 1.99 -11.60 16.43
N HIS A 81 3.02 -11.88 15.64
CA HIS A 81 3.65 -13.19 15.59
C HIS A 81 4.20 -13.66 16.95
N GLN A 82 4.73 -12.74 17.76
CA GLN A 82 5.28 -13.11 19.08
C GLN A 82 4.19 -13.59 20.05
N GLU A 83 3.00 -13.01 19.98
CA GLU A 83 1.84 -13.46 20.77
C GLU A 83 1.41 -14.85 20.32
N ILE A 84 1.31 -15.06 19.00
CA ILE A 84 0.96 -16.37 18.43
C ILE A 84 2.01 -17.42 18.80
N ARG A 85 3.30 -17.11 18.67
CA ARG A 85 4.38 -18.04 19.09
C ARG A 85 4.26 -18.45 20.56
N ARG A 86 3.96 -17.52 21.46
CA ARG A 86 3.73 -17.82 22.89
C ARG A 86 2.53 -18.73 23.10
N ARG A 87 1.43 -18.50 22.36
CA ARG A 87 0.21 -19.32 22.41
C ARG A 87 0.47 -20.77 22.02
N TYR A 88 1.32 -20.98 21.02
CA TYR A 88 1.65 -22.31 20.49
C TYR A 88 2.92 -22.92 21.08
N ALA A 89 3.52 -22.31 22.10
CA ALA A 89 4.70 -22.85 22.77
C ALA A 89 4.44 -24.28 23.30
N GLY A 90 5.28 -25.24 22.90
CA GLY A 90 5.13 -26.66 23.24
C GLY A 90 4.08 -27.44 22.44
N GLN A 91 3.33 -26.76 21.52
CA GLN A 91 2.33 -27.40 20.65
C GLN A 91 2.80 -27.41 19.18
N TYR A 92 3.58 -26.42 18.77
CA TYR A 92 4.16 -26.33 17.45
C TYR A 92 5.65 -26.00 17.56
N GLU A 93 6.49 -26.74 16.81
CA GLU A 93 7.94 -26.56 16.78
C GLU A 93 8.31 -25.63 15.63
N PHE A 94 8.47 -24.34 15.95
CA PHE A 94 8.89 -23.34 14.97
C PHE A 94 10.31 -23.60 14.47
N GLN A 95 10.50 -23.65 13.16
CA GLN A 95 11.76 -23.98 12.51
C GLN A 95 12.63 -22.75 12.25
N THR A 96 12.04 -21.56 12.21
CA THR A 96 12.68 -20.27 11.89
C THR A 96 12.30 -19.19 12.89
N GLY A 97 12.99 -18.06 12.85
CA GLY A 97 12.59 -16.85 13.54
C GLY A 97 11.60 -15.98 12.76
N SER A 98 11.25 -16.37 11.51
CA SER A 98 10.34 -15.62 10.65
C SER A 98 8.98 -15.41 11.32
N ASP A 99 8.50 -14.17 11.29
CA ASP A 99 7.16 -13.80 11.74
C ASP A 99 6.06 -14.53 10.96
N CYS A 100 6.29 -14.79 9.67
CA CYS A 100 5.32 -15.43 8.78
C CYS A 100 5.10 -16.92 9.07
N GLU A 101 6.01 -17.61 9.76
CA GLU A 101 5.87 -19.05 10.06
C GLU A 101 4.66 -19.35 10.94
N VAL A 102 4.17 -18.38 11.70
CA VAL A 102 2.99 -18.57 12.57
C VAL A 102 1.72 -18.92 11.76
N ILE A 103 1.67 -18.60 10.48
CA ILE A 103 0.58 -18.97 9.58
C ILE A 103 0.44 -20.50 9.48
N LEU A 104 1.57 -21.22 9.43
CA LEU A 104 1.56 -22.69 9.40
C LEU A 104 1.03 -23.30 10.70
N ALA A 105 1.40 -22.73 11.85
CA ALA A 105 0.91 -23.17 13.15
C ALA A 105 -0.60 -22.96 13.29
N LEU A 106 -1.09 -21.78 12.87
CA LEU A 106 -2.51 -21.42 12.88
C LEU A 106 -3.33 -22.31 11.93
N TYR A 107 -2.84 -22.52 10.71
CA TYR A 107 -3.51 -23.37 9.72
C TYR A 107 -3.65 -24.81 10.21
N LYS A 108 -2.61 -25.36 10.85
CA LYS A 108 -2.63 -26.72 11.41
C LYS A 108 -3.72 -26.91 12.45
N GLU A 109 -4.00 -25.90 13.28
CA GLU A 109 -5.01 -25.99 14.34
C GLU A 109 -6.42 -25.66 13.84
N LYS A 110 -6.55 -24.58 13.04
CA LYS A 110 -7.85 -23.94 12.73
C LYS A 110 -8.30 -24.12 11.28
N GLY A 111 -7.50 -24.76 10.42
CA GLY A 111 -7.79 -24.78 8.99
C GLY A 111 -7.80 -23.35 8.43
N ILE A 112 -8.87 -22.97 7.71
CA ILE A 112 -8.99 -21.62 7.11
C ILE A 112 -9.53 -20.56 8.09
N ASP A 113 -10.01 -20.94 9.27
CA ASP A 113 -10.69 -20.03 10.20
C ASP A 113 -9.73 -19.14 11.00
N PHE A 114 -8.43 -19.23 10.74
CA PHE A 114 -7.40 -18.44 11.42
C PHE A 114 -7.20 -17.02 10.86
N LEU A 115 -7.71 -16.71 9.68
CA LEU A 115 -7.37 -15.47 8.96
C LEU A 115 -7.64 -14.20 9.76
N GLU A 116 -8.68 -14.20 10.60
CA GLU A 116 -8.99 -13.08 11.50
C GLU A 116 -7.99 -12.92 12.67
N ASP A 117 -7.25 -13.99 13.03
CA ASP A 117 -6.24 -13.92 14.09
C ASP A 117 -4.96 -13.16 13.65
N LEU A 118 -4.75 -12.99 12.35
CA LEU A 118 -3.59 -12.29 11.84
C LEU A 118 -3.73 -10.77 11.98
N SER A 119 -2.74 -10.14 12.59
CA SER A 119 -2.51 -8.70 12.54
C SER A 119 -1.26 -8.44 11.72
N GLY A 120 -1.40 -7.77 10.56
CA GLY A 120 -0.29 -7.57 9.65
C GLY A 120 -0.71 -7.07 8.27
N ILE A 121 0.29 -6.86 7.45
CA ILE A 121 0.15 -6.62 6.01
C ILE A 121 0.67 -7.85 5.28
N PHE A 122 -0.14 -8.50 4.48
CA PHE A 122 0.25 -9.77 3.87
C PHE A 122 -0.51 -10.14 2.60
N ALA A 123 0.17 -10.93 1.79
CA ALA A 123 -0.41 -11.76 0.76
C ALA A 123 0.34 -13.09 0.75
N PHE A 124 -0.36 -14.21 0.79
CA PHE A 124 0.29 -15.51 0.85
C PHE A 124 -0.39 -16.59 0.02
N VAL A 125 0.38 -17.61 -0.27
CA VAL A 125 -0.08 -18.89 -0.82
C VAL A 125 0.43 -19.99 0.10
N LEU A 126 -0.50 -20.79 0.64
CA LEU A 126 -0.23 -22.00 1.41
C LEU A 126 -0.69 -23.19 0.59
N TYR A 127 0.18 -24.19 0.45
CA TYR A 127 -0.12 -25.45 -0.20
C TYR A 127 0.01 -26.60 0.81
N ASP A 128 -1.05 -27.36 0.98
CA ASP A 128 -1.09 -28.58 1.78
C ASP A 128 -0.92 -29.79 0.85
N GLU A 129 0.27 -30.36 0.82
CA GLU A 129 0.62 -31.47 -0.05
C GLU A 129 -0.11 -32.76 0.33
N GLU A 130 -0.35 -32.98 1.64
CA GLU A 130 -1.04 -34.18 2.12
C GLU A 130 -2.48 -34.25 1.62
N ASN A 131 -3.18 -33.12 1.67
CA ASN A 131 -4.58 -33.02 1.22
C ASN A 131 -4.72 -32.59 -0.24
N ASN A 132 -3.62 -32.20 -0.89
CA ASN A 132 -3.60 -31.59 -2.23
C ASN A 132 -4.51 -30.37 -2.32
N GLU A 133 -4.40 -29.47 -1.36
CA GLU A 133 -5.23 -28.28 -1.21
C GLU A 133 -4.35 -27.02 -1.20
N PHE A 134 -4.93 -25.88 -1.55
CA PHE A 134 -4.25 -24.60 -1.39
C PHE A 134 -5.19 -23.53 -0.88
N LEU A 135 -4.58 -22.59 -0.14
CA LEU A 135 -5.21 -21.40 0.39
C LEU A 135 -4.42 -20.19 -0.09
N ILE A 136 -5.10 -19.20 -0.65
CA ILE A 136 -4.57 -17.89 -1.02
C ILE A 136 -5.30 -16.87 -0.16
N ALA A 137 -4.59 -15.91 0.45
CA ALA A 137 -5.25 -14.84 1.20
C ALA A 137 -4.47 -13.52 1.09
N ARG A 138 -5.19 -12.42 1.28
CA ARG A 138 -4.65 -11.05 1.23
C ARG A 138 -5.15 -10.24 2.41
N ASP A 139 -4.32 -9.36 2.93
CA ASP A 139 -4.61 -8.50 4.08
C ASP A 139 -5.91 -7.68 3.92
N PRO A 140 -6.48 -7.17 5.05
CA PRO A 140 -7.79 -6.51 5.09
C PRO A 140 -7.97 -5.35 4.11
N ILE A 141 -6.93 -4.55 3.86
CA ILE A 141 -6.98 -3.32 3.04
C ILE A 141 -6.30 -3.52 1.68
N GLY A 142 -5.49 -4.60 1.53
CA GLY A 142 -4.72 -4.86 0.34
C GLY A 142 -3.49 -3.96 0.22
N VAL A 143 -2.83 -3.69 1.34
CA VAL A 143 -1.54 -2.99 1.37
C VAL A 143 -0.51 -3.75 0.54
N ILE A 144 -0.51 -5.08 0.65
CA ILE A 144 0.33 -5.94 -0.17
C ILE A 144 -0.40 -6.26 -1.48
N PRO A 145 0.22 -6.00 -2.65
CA PRO A 145 -0.39 -6.33 -3.94
C PRO A 145 -0.42 -7.84 -4.19
N LEU A 146 -1.51 -8.29 -4.78
CA LEU A 146 -1.69 -9.68 -5.21
C LEU A 146 -2.61 -9.74 -6.43
N TYR A 147 -2.29 -10.64 -7.36
CA TYR A 147 -3.06 -10.93 -8.55
C TYR A 147 -3.28 -12.43 -8.68
N ILE A 148 -4.42 -12.82 -9.22
CA ILE A 148 -4.78 -14.20 -9.50
C ILE A 148 -5.11 -14.38 -10.99
N GLY A 149 -4.60 -15.43 -11.59
CA GLY A 149 -4.80 -15.76 -12.99
C GLY A 149 -5.31 -17.18 -13.20
N TYR A 150 -5.85 -17.45 -14.37
CA TYR A 150 -6.49 -18.72 -14.68
C TYR A 150 -6.22 -19.13 -16.12
N ASP A 151 -6.03 -20.43 -16.33
CA ASP A 151 -6.09 -21.09 -17.63
C ASP A 151 -7.38 -21.93 -17.78
N ALA A 152 -7.75 -22.27 -19.00
CA ALA A 152 -8.97 -23.04 -19.30
C ALA A 152 -8.98 -24.45 -18.68
N ASP A 153 -7.81 -25.04 -18.44
CA ASP A 153 -7.66 -26.35 -17.81
C ASP A 153 -7.86 -26.34 -16.28
N GLY A 154 -8.11 -25.13 -15.70
CA GLY A 154 -8.30 -24.92 -14.28
C GLY A 154 -7.01 -24.72 -13.49
N THR A 155 -5.86 -24.56 -14.15
CA THR A 155 -4.61 -24.12 -13.51
C THR A 155 -4.78 -22.71 -12.98
N VAL A 156 -4.34 -22.47 -11.74
CA VAL A 156 -4.41 -21.17 -11.05
C VAL A 156 -3.02 -20.59 -10.92
N TYR A 157 -2.89 -19.32 -11.27
CA TYR A 157 -1.64 -18.56 -11.15
C TYR A 157 -1.79 -17.47 -10.11
N VAL A 158 -0.77 -17.25 -9.31
CA VAL A 158 -0.75 -16.16 -8.32
C VAL A 158 0.57 -15.41 -8.44
N ALA A 159 0.53 -14.08 -8.38
CA ALA A 159 1.73 -13.27 -8.34
C ALA A 159 1.53 -11.97 -7.57
N SER A 160 2.59 -11.48 -6.94
CA SER A 160 2.61 -10.17 -6.28
C SER A 160 2.41 -9.02 -7.25
N GLU A 161 2.84 -9.17 -8.49
CA GLU A 161 2.73 -8.14 -9.53
C GLU A 161 2.20 -8.71 -10.84
N LEU A 162 1.41 -7.90 -11.52
CA LEU A 162 0.72 -8.20 -12.76
C LEU A 162 1.70 -8.60 -13.89
N LYS A 163 2.89 -7.96 -13.95
CA LYS A 163 3.93 -8.27 -14.96
C LYS A 163 4.38 -9.73 -14.96
N ALA A 164 4.24 -10.41 -13.84
CA ALA A 164 4.58 -11.84 -13.76
C ALA A 164 3.52 -12.74 -14.41
N LEU A 165 2.26 -12.26 -14.50
CA LEU A 165 1.13 -12.98 -15.11
C LEU A 165 0.93 -12.64 -16.59
N GLU A 166 1.36 -11.44 -17.02
CA GLU A 166 1.19 -10.96 -18.41
C GLU A 166 1.76 -11.93 -19.42
N GLY A 167 0.90 -12.45 -20.31
CA GLY A 167 1.25 -13.45 -21.32
C GLY A 167 1.61 -14.84 -20.76
N ARG A 168 1.24 -15.15 -19.51
CA ARG A 168 1.51 -16.43 -18.83
C ARG A 168 0.28 -17.25 -18.51
N CYS A 169 -0.89 -16.64 -18.46
CA CYS A 169 -2.18 -17.27 -18.29
C CYS A 169 -3.22 -16.59 -19.20
N GLU A 170 -4.36 -17.21 -19.38
CA GLU A 170 -5.39 -16.70 -20.30
C GLU A 170 -6.05 -15.42 -19.81
N ARG A 171 -6.30 -15.33 -18.51
CA ARG A 171 -6.86 -14.14 -17.86
C ARG A 171 -6.36 -14.01 -16.44
N TYR A 172 -6.34 -12.78 -15.94
CA TYR A 172 -6.02 -12.50 -14.55
C TYR A 172 -6.74 -11.24 -14.07
N GLU A 173 -6.79 -11.09 -12.76
CA GLU A 173 -7.42 -9.97 -12.08
C GLU A 173 -6.72 -9.66 -10.75
N PRO A 174 -6.89 -8.45 -10.17
CA PRO A 174 -6.44 -8.17 -8.81
C PRO A 174 -7.14 -9.09 -7.82
N PHE A 175 -6.39 -9.66 -6.87
CA PHE A 175 -6.96 -10.38 -5.74
C PHE A 175 -7.53 -9.38 -4.73
N LEU A 176 -8.80 -9.54 -4.35
CA LEU A 176 -9.49 -8.54 -3.53
C LEU A 176 -8.95 -8.47 -2.09
N PRO A 177 -8.87 -7.26 -1.49
CA PRO A 177 -8.50 -7.07 -0.08
C PRO A 177 -9.46 -7.80 0.88
N GLY A 178 -8.90 -8.35 1.96
CA GLY A 178 -9.71 -9.03 2.98
C GLY A 178 -10.44 -10.28 2.47
N HIS A 179 -9.93 -10.88 1.40
CA HIS A 179 -10.48 -12.10 0.82
C HIS A 179 -9.47 -13.25 0.88
N TYR A 180 -10.03 -14.46 0.76
CA TYR A 180 -9.29 -15.67 0.54
C TYR A 180 -9.87 -16.46 -0.64
N TYR A 181 -9.06 -17.35 -1.20
CA TYR A 181 -9.46 -18.36 -2.15
C TYR A 181 -8.98 -19.73 -1.65
N TRP A 182 -9.92 -20.66 -1.44
CA TRP A 182 -9.61 -22.00 -0.99
C TRP A 182 -9.98 -23.02 -2.07
N SER A 183 -9.07 -23.95 -2.38
CA SER A 183 -9.25 -24.90 -3.48
C SER A 183 -10.47 -25.82 -3.35
N LYS A 184 -10.93 -26.12 -2.11
CA LYS A 184 -12.17 -26.87 -1.87
C LYS A 184 -13.45 -26.10 -2.20
N GLU A 185 -13.39 -24.79 -2.15
CA GLU A 185 -14.51 -23.91 -2.40
C GLU A 185 -14.07 -22.76 -3.32
N PRO A 186 -13.90 -23.04 -4.64
CA PRO A 186 -13.36 -22.07 -5.58
C PRO A 186 -14.13 -20.75 -5.62
N GLY A 187 -13.40 -19.66 -5.79
CA GLY A 187 -13.90 -18.29 -5.79
C GLY A 187 -13.37 -17.48 -4.60
N MET A 188 -13.23 -16.18 -4.80
CA MET A 188 -12.81 -15.27 -3.72
C MET A 188 -13.94 -15.09 -2.71
N LYS A 189 -13.65 -15.36 -1.44
CA LYS A 189 -14.57 -15.17 -0.32
C LYS A 189 -14.00 -14.16 0.65
N ARG A 190 -14.87 -13.27 1.15
CA ARG A 190 -14.48 -12.25 2.10
C ARG A 190 -14.39 -12.83 3.52
N TYR A 191 -13.23 -12.71 4.18
CA TYR A 191 -13.05 -13.05 5.60
C TYR A 191 -13.09 -11.82 6.51
N TYR A 192 -12.58 -10.66 6.00
CA TYR A 192 -12.56 -9.43 6.78
C TYR A 192 -13.85 -8.64 6.61
N GLN A 193 -14.67 -8.62 7.65
CA GLN A 193 -15.92 -7.87 7.68
C GLN A 193 -16.11 -7.21 9.04
N ARG A 194 -16.36 -5.91 9.04
CA ARG A 194 -16.52 -5.10 10.24
C ARG A 194 -17.88 -4.40 10.22
N ASP A 195 -18.44 -4.19 11.41
CA ASP A 195 -19.69 -3.45 11.62
C ASP A 195 -19.58 -2.00 11.15
N TRP A 196 -18.41 -1.37 11.33
CA TRP A 196 -18.15 0.00 10.92
C TRP A 196 -18.20 0.22 9.39
N PHE A 197 -18.30 -0.80 8.56
CA PHE A 197 -18.65 -0.61 7.14
C PHE A 197 -20.03 0.04 6.94
N LYS A 198 -20.88 -0.02 7.98
CA LYS A 198 -22.23 0.55 7.95
C LYS A 198 -22.31 1.77 8.86
N TYR A 199 -22.76 2.90 8.32
CA TYR A 199 -22.97 4.13 9.10
C TYR A 199 -23.82 3.92 10.36
N GLU A 200 -24.87 3.12 10.28
CA GLU A 200 -25.79 2.86 11.38
C GLU A 200 -25.12 2.24 12.63
N ALA A 201 -23.98 1.58 12.45
CA ALA A 201 -23.24 0.98 13.55
C ALA A 201 -22.31 1.97 14.28
N VAL A 202 -22.07 3.15 13.70
CA VAL A 202 -21.07 4.12 14.23
C VAL A 202 -21.60 5.50 14.51
N LYS A 203 -22.80 5.85 14.04
CA LYS A 203 -23.39 7.20 14.11
C LYS A 203 -23.58 7.73 15.53
N ASP A 204 -23.81 6.84 16.49
CA ASP A 204 -24.08 7.18 17.89
C ASP A 204 -22.86 6.91 18.81
N ASN A 205 -21.72 6.55 18.23
CA ASN A 205 -20.51 6.30 19.00
C ASN A 205 -19.89 7.60 19.53
N THR A 206 -19.09 7.46 20.58
CA THR A 206 -18.28 8.58 21.09
C THR A 206 -17.02 8.77 20.26
N ALA A 207 -16.52 10.01 20.25
CA ALA A 207 -15.19 10.33 19.74
C ALA A 207 -14.23 10.54 20.92
N SER A 208 -13.08 9.87 20.91
CA SER A 208 -12.03 10.05 21.93
C SER A 208 -10.70 10.35 21.24
N VAL A 209 -10.15 11.52 21.56
CA VAL A 209 -8.81 11.94 21.15
C VAL A 209 -7.76 10.99 21.72
N GLU A 210 -7.90 10.62 22.99
CA GLU A 210 -7.01 9.67 23.68
C GLU A 210 -7.02 8.28 23.02
N ALA A 211 -8.20 7.75 22.69
CA ALA A 211 -8.29 6.46 22.01
C ALA A 211 -7.62 6.45 20.62
N ILE A 212 -7.70 7.56 19.88
CA ILE A 212 -7.00 7.73 18.60
C ILE A 212 -5.48 7.79 18.83
N HIS A 213 -5.04 8.56 19.85
CA HIS A 213 -3.63 8.66 20.22
C HIS A 213 -3.05 7.28 20.53
N ASP A 214 -3.63 6.58 21.51
CA ASP A 214 -3.11 5.30 21.99
C ASP A 214 -3.12 4.23 20.91
N ALA A 215 -4.20 4.13 20.13
CA ALA A 215 -4.31 3.15 19.06
C ALA A 215 -3.29 3.38 17.94
N LEU A 216 -2.96 4.65 17.59
CA LEU A 216 -1.96 4.93 16.56
C LEU A 216 -0.55 4.72 17.09
N GLU A 217 -0.28 5.09 18.33
CA GLU A 217 1.00 4.82 18.98
C GLU A 217 1.28 3.30 19.01
N ASP A 218 0.31 2.49 19.41
CA ASP A 218 0.40 1.03 19.38
C ASP A 218 0.61 0.47 17.96
N ALA A 219 -0.08 1.03 16.96
CA ALA A 219 0.07 0.61 15.58
C ALA A 219 1.50 0.90 15.06
N VAL A 220 2.05 2.08 15.35
CA VAL A 220 3.43 2.40 15.00
C VAL A 220 4.39 1.45 15.71
N MET A 221 4.25 1.26 17.02
CA MET A 221 5.11 0.36 17.79
C MET A 221 5.14 -1.05 17.21
N ARG A 222 3.98 -1.65 16.92
CA ARG A 222 3.92 -2.99 16.28
C ARG A 222 4.66 -3.03 14.96
N GLN A 223 4.62 -1.96 14.18
CA GLN A 223 5.22 -1.88 12.85
C GLN A 223 6.71 -1.52 12.86
N LEU A 224 7.31 -1.22 14.03
CA LEU A 224 8.77 -1.02 14.15
C LEU A 224 9.58 -2.32 14.21
N MET A 225 8.95 -3.50 14.27
CA MET A 225 9.66 -4.78 14.31
C MET A 225 10.58 -4.93 13.09
N SER A 226 11.89 -5.06 13.30
CA SER A 226 12.89 -5.16 12.24
C SER A 226 14.25 -5.59 12.79
N ASP A 227 14.89 -6.52 12.09
CA ASP A 227 16.28 -6.91 12.35
C ASP A 227 17.28 -6.17 11.45
N VAL A 228 16.80 -5.20 10.66
CA VAL A 228 17.58 -4.40 9.72
C VAL A 228 17.29 -2.89 9.87
N PRO A 229 18.19 -1.99 9.43
CA PRO A 229 17.96 -0.55 9.49
C PRO A 229 16.68 -0.11 8.78
N TYR A 230 15.95 0.81 9.42
CA TYR A 230 14.73 1.39 8.89
C TYR A 230 14.72 2.92 9.02
N GLY A 231 13.76 3.56 8.37
CA GLY A 231 13.55 4.99 8.42
C GLY A 231 12.09 5.39 8.31
N VAL A 232 11.83 6.67 8.12
CA VAL A 232 10.49 7.24 7.95
C VAL A 232 10.43 8.14 6.72
N LEU A 233 9.30 8.12 6.01
CA LEU A 233 8.99 9.10 4.97
C LEU A 233 8.40 10.33 5.63
N LEU A 234 9.03 11.48 5.47
CA LEU A 234 8.67 12.73 6.15
C LEU A 234 8.45 13.84 5.12
N SER A 235 7.22 14.08 4.73
CA SER A 235 6.85 15.16 3.80
C SER A 235 6.64 16.52 4.46
N GLY A 236 6.63 16.59 5.80
CA GLY A 236 6.28 17.81 6.54
C GLY A 236 4.78 18.09 6.60
N GLY A 237 3.93 17.18 6.11
CA GLY A 237 2.49 17.15 6.37
C GLY A 237 2.18 16.51 7.72
N LEU A 238 0.95 16.71 8.24
CA LEU A 238 0.52 16.17 9.53
C LEU A 238 0.80 14.68 9.67
N ASP A 239 0.32 13.88 8.73
CA ASP A 239 0.31 12.42 8.84
C ASP A 239 1.70 11.82 8.92
N SER A 240 2.59 12.20 8.00
CA SER A 240 3.98 11.75 8.00
C SER A 240 4.74 12.25 9.25
N SER A 241 4.42 13.45 9.73
CA SER A 241 5.05 14.03 10.92
C SER A 241 4.65 13.30 12.20
N VAL A 242 3.37 12.94 12.35
CA VAL A 242 2.87 12.13 13.47
C VAL A 242 3.55 10.76 13.50
N ILE A 243 3.55 10.04 12.37
CA ILE A 243 4.23 8.73 12.29
C ILE A 243 5.71 8.85 12.63
N SER A 244 6.40 9.88 12.11
CA SER A 244 7.83 10.11 12.37
C SER A 244 8.11 10.43 13.83
N ALA A 245 7.26 11.23 14.48
CA ALA A 245 7.42 11.60 15.90
C ALA A 245 7.21 10.38 16.82
N ILE A 246 6.19 9.57 16.56
CA ILE A 246 5.97 8.33 17.32
C ILE A 246 7.12 7.35 17.08
N ALA A 247 7.56 7.16 15.82
CA ALA A 247 8.65 6.24 15.50
C ALA A 247 9.96 6.67 16.20
N GLU A 248 10.27 7.97 16.27
CA GLU A 248 11.47 8.47 16.97
C GLU A 248 11.43 8.17 18.46
N LYS A 249 10.28 8.33 19.11
CA LYS A 249 10.07 8.03 20.54
C LYS A 249 10.50 6.60 20.91
N TYR A 250 10.39 5.65 19.98
CA TYR A 250 10.69 4.23 20.19
C TYR A 250 11.92 3.72 19.44
N SER A 251 12.63 4.57 18.68
CA SER A 251 13.70 4.14 17.76
C SER A 251 14.96 3.58 18.43
N GLU A 252 15.23 3.95 19.69
CA GLU A 252 16.43 3.50 20.41
C GLU A 252 16.33 2.05 20.91
N MET A 253 15.14 1.49 21.01
CA MET A 253 14.90 0.18 21.61
C MET A 253 14.27 -0.79 20.62
N ARG A 254 14.62 -2.07 20.75
CA ARG A 254 13.97 -3.12 19.97
C ARG A 254 12.59 -3.43 20.56
N VAL A 255 11.55 -3.32 19.73
CA VAL A 255 10.17 -3.60 20.16
C VAL A 255 9.89 -5.10 20.28
N GLU A 256 10.61 -5.94 19.55
CA GLU A 256 10.42 -7.41 19.49
C GLU A 256 10.72 -8.11 20.81
N ASP A 257 11.60 -7.53 21.63
CA ASP A 257 11.97 -8.08 22.95
C ASP A 257 11.34 -7.31 24.13
N ASN A 258 10.25 -6.57 23.88
CA ASN A 258 9.60 -5.66 24.82
C ASN A 258 10.56 -4.56 25.32
N SER A 259 11.35 -4.02 24.43
CA SER A 259 12.31 -2.92 24.67
C SER A 259 13.36 -3.24 25.76
N LYS A 260 13.80 -4.48 25.85
CA LYS A 260 14.86 -4.92 26.79
C LYS A 260 16.26 -4.65 26.25
N SER A 261 16.43 -4.63 24.93
CA SER A 261 17.71 -4.36 24.28
C SER A 261 17.66 -3.09 23.43
N LYS A 262 18.83 -2.50 23.17
CA LYS A 262 18.97 -1.35 22.28
C LYS A 262 18.97 -1.79 20.82
N ALA A 263 18.44 -0.94 19.94
CA ALA A 263 18.56 -1.11 18.50
C ALA A 263 20.04 -0.98 18.07
N TYR A 264 20.42 -1.66 16.99
CA TYR A 264 21.77 -1.53 16.40
C TYR A 264 22.01 -0.15 15.78
N TRP A 265 20.92 0.56 15.42
CA TRP A 265 20.90 1.87 14.76
C TRP A 265 19.99 2.82 15.55
N PRO A 266 20.47 3.38 16.65
CA PRO A 266 19.63 4.15 17.59
C PRO A 266 19.23 5.53 17.06
N ARG A 267 19.61 5.90 15.84
CA ARG A 267 19.22 7.17 15.21
C ARG A 267 18.30 6.92 14.04
N LEU A 268 17.08 7.42 14.15
CA LEU A 268 16.09 7.32 13.10
C LEU A 268 16.45 8.22 11.91
N HIS A 269 16.39 7.67 10.70
CA HIS A 269 16.56 8.41 9.45
C HIS A 269 15.21 8.82 8.88
N SER A 270 15.07 10.10 8.52
CA SER A 270 13.88 10.62 7.85
C SER A 270 14.22 11.09 6.44
N PHE A 271 13.27 10.89 5.50
CA PHE A 271 13.47 11.14 4.07
C PHE A 271 12.37 12.02 3.52
N ALA A 272 12.76 13.08 2.81
CA ALA A 272 11.88 13.95 2.05
C ALA A 272 12.35 14.05 0.59
N VAL A 273 11.40 14.21 -0.34
CA VAL A 273 11.70 14.38 -1.76
C VAL A 273 10.91 15.54 -2.35
N GLY A 274 11.52 16.31 -3.23
CA GLY A 274 10.85 17.38 -3.93
C GLY A 274 11.76 18.07 -4.96
N LEU A 275 11.15 18.91 -5.79
CA LEU A 275 11.91 19.85 -6.61
C LEU A 275 12.62 20.86 -5.69
N LYS A 276 13.74 21.38 -6.13
CA LYS A 276 14.49 22.39 -5.34
C LYS A 276 13.57 23.55 -4.94
N GLY A 277 13.47 23.78 -3.62
CA GLY A 277 12.62 24.83 -3.06
C GLY A 277 11.13 24.46 -2.94
N ALA A 278 10.78 23.20 -3.08
CA ALA A 278 9.42 22.72 -2.83
C ALA A 278 8.97 23.01 -1.38
N PRO A 279 7.71 23.41 -1.16
CA PRO A 279 7.23 23.87 0.15
C PRO A 279 7.30 22.78 1.23
N ASP A 280 7.13 21.52 0.86
CA ASP A 280 7.16 20.40 1.79
C ASP A 280 8.56 20.15 2.36
N LEU A 281 9.62 20.41 1.59
CA LEU A 281 11.01 20.18 2.05
C LEU A 281 11.37 21.04 3.29
N ALA A 282 10.97 22.31 3.29
CA ALA A 282 11.20 23.20 4.43
C ALA A 282 10.44 22.74 5.69
N LYS A 283 9.19 22.24 5.51
CA LYS A 283 8.38 21.74 6.62
C LYS A 283 8.89 20.38 7.13
N ALA A 284 9.33 19.51 6.24
CA ALA A 284 9.98 18.26 6.61
C ALA A 284 11.25 18.51 7.45
N LYS A 285 12.09 19.47 7.03
CA LYS A 285 13.28 19.86 7.78
C LYS A 285 12.94 20.38 9.18
N LEU A 286 11.92 21.25 9.29
CA LEU A 286 11.47 21.77 10.58
C LEU A 286 11.05 20.65 11.54
N VAL A 287 10.23 19.69 11.06
CA VAL A 287 9.83 18.53 11.87
C VAL A 287 11.04 17.68 12.24
N ALA A 288 11.91 17.38 11.28
CA ALA A 288 13.10 16.56 11.52
C ALA A 288 14.01 17.16 12.60
N ASP A 289 14.20 18.49 12.58
CA ASP A 289 14.98 19.19 13.61
C ASP A 289 14.30 19.17 14.98
N HIS A 290 12.96 19.25 15.01
CA HIS A 290 12.17 19.20 16.22
C HIS A 290 12.21 17.83 16.91
N ILE A 291 12.04 16.74 16.12
CA ILE A 291 12.02 15.37 16.65
C ILE A 291 13.42 14.72 16.75
N GLY A 292 14.44 15.30 16.15
CA GLY A 292 15.82 14.85 16.28
C GLY A 292 16.28 13.77 15.30
N THR A 293 15.60 13.57 14.17
CA THR A 293 16.00 12.57 13.17
C THR A 293 17.20 12.99 12.34
N VAL A 294 17.89 12.01 11.74
CA VAL A 294 18.89 12.26 10.69
C VAL A 294 18.16 12.49 9.38
N HIS A 295 17.97 13.75 9.02
CA HIS A 295 17.15 14.12 7.88
C HIS A 295 17.91 14.09 6.55
N HIS A 296 17.27 13.52 5.53
CA HIS A 296 17.76 13.44 4.15
C HIS A 296 16.78 14.13 3.22
N GLU A 297 17.18 15.28 2.70
CA GLU A 297 16.45 15.99 1.66
C GLU A 297 16.94 15.53 0.29
N ILE A 298 16.05 14.95 -0.50
CA ILE A 298 16.35 14.47 -1.84
C ILE A 298 15.71 15.40 -2.87
N ASN A 299 16.55 16.10 -3.62
CA ASN A 299 16.11 16.96 -4.71
C ASN A 299 16.20 16.20 -6.04
N TYR A 300 15.15 16.29 -6.86
CA TYR A 300 15.16 15.82 -8.24
C TYR A 300 14.84 16.97 -9.20
N THR A 301 15.24 16.82 -10.44
CA THR A 301 14.93 17.75 -11.52
C THR A 301 13.68 17.26 -12.29
N ILE A 302 12.99 18.20 -12.95
CA ILE A 302 11.87 17.85 -13.83
C ILE A 302 12.30 16.81 -14.88
N GLN A 303 13.52 16.97 -15.46
CA GLN A 303 14.02 16.04 -16.45
C GLN A 303 14.21 14.63 -15.88
N GLU A 304 14.79 14.48 -14.68
CA GLU A 304 14.90 13.16 -14.02
C GLU A 304 13.52 12.53 -13.78
N GLY A 305 12.52 13.34 -13.43
CA GLY A 305 11.14 12.88 -13.31
C GLY A 305 10.57 12.38 -14.64
N LEU A 306 10.75 13.14 -15.72
CA LEU A 306 10.28 12.77 -17.06
C LEU A 306 10.96 11.49 -17.58
N ASP A 307 12.26 11.37 -17.38
CA ASP A 307 13.03 10.20 -17.78
C ASP A 307 12.59 8.93 -17.04
N ALA A 308 12.13 9.08 -15.79
CA ALA A 308 11.67 7.97 -14.97
C ALA A 308 10.25 7.46 -15.29
N ILE A 309 9.39 8.25 -15.99
CA ILE A 309 7.96 7.91 -16.17
C ILE A 309 7.74 6.52 -16.77
N ARG A 310 8.52 6.13 -17.76
CA ARG A 310 8.38 4.80 -18.41
C ARG A 310 8.65 3.66 -17.43
N ASP A 311 9.72 3.77 -16.64
CA ASP A 311 10.05 2.80 -15.61
C ASP A 311 9.00 2.81 -14.50
N VAL A 312 8.56 4.00 -14.07
CA VAL A 312 7.51 4.14 -13.05
C VAL A 312 6.25 3.39 -13.49
N ILE A 313 5.72 3.63 -14.70
CA ILE A 313 4.53 2.94 -15.21
C ILE A 313 4.74 1.42 -15.26
N TYR A 314 5.93 0.95 -15.65
CA TYR A 314 6.25 -0.48 -15.63
C TYR A 314 6.21 -1.07 -14.22
N PHE A 315 6.79 -0.36 -13.22
CA PHE A 315 6.84 -0.87 -11.85
C PHE A 315 5.50 -0.77 -11.12
N ILE A 316 4.80 0.37 -11.26
CA ILE A 316 3.51 0.56 -10.57
C ILE A 316 2.33 -0.14 -11.24
N GLU A 317 2.46 -0.50 -12.54
CA GLU A 317 1.47 -1.27 -13.30
C GLU A 317 0.09 -0.58 -13.38
N THR A 318 0.10 0.73 -13.54
CA THR A 318 -1.10 1.55 -13.74
C THR A 318 -0.79 2.76 -14.61
N TYR A 319 -1.82 3.33 -15.21
CA TYR A 319 -1.76 4.60 -15.94
C TYR A 319 -2.70 5.65 -15.33
N ASP A 320 -3.20 5.41 -14.12
CA ASP A 320 -3.95 6.43 -13.38
C ASP A 320 -3.10 7.68 -13.17
N VAL A 321 -3.65 8.84 -13.57
CA VAL A 321 -2.89 10.10 -13.66
C VAL A 321 -2.31 10.52 -12.31
N THR A 322 -3.11 10.50 -11.25
CA THR A 322 -2.67 10.90 -9.92
C THR A 322 -1.63 9.95 -9.35
N THR A 323 -1.81 8.66 -9.59
CA THR A 323 -0.88 7.62 -9.16
C THR A 323 0.47 7.77 -9.86
N VAL A 324 0.51 8.01 -11.18
CA VAL A 324 1.77 8.22 -11.91
C VAL A 324 2.50 9.48 -11.43
N ARG A 325 1.78 10.62 -11.29
CA ARG A 325 2.34 11.88 -10.81
C ARG A 325 3.01 11.77 -9.44
N ALA A 326 2.37 11.07 -8.51
CA ALA A 326 2.86 10.90 -7.15
C ALA A 326 3.90 9.77 -7.03
N SER A 327 3.80 8.72 -7.84
CA SER A 327 4.77 7.60 -7.84
C SER A 327 6.15 8.02 -8.30
N THR A 328 6.26 8.95 -9.24
CA THR A 328 7.53 9.34 -9.83
C THR A 328 8.53 9.88 -8.78
N PRO A 329 8.19 10.89 -7.95
CA PRO A 329 9.10 11.33 -6.88
C PRO A 329 9.36 10.24 -5.85
N MET A 330 8.38 9.41 -5.50
CA MET A 330 8.55 8.31 -4.55
C MET A 330 9.49 7.22 -5.09
N TYR A 331 9.42 6.91 -6.37
CA TYR A 331 10.33 5.98 -7.06
C TYR A 331 11.78 6.49 -7.01
N LEU A 332 12.00 7.77 -7.29
CA LEU A 332 13.32 8.40 -7.21
C LEU A 332 13.87 8.44 -5.77
N LEU A 333 13.01 8.72 -4.80
CA LEU A 333 13.31 8.67 -3.37
C LEU A 333 13.74 7.26 -2.94
N ALA A 334 12.99 6.24 -3.32
CA ALA A 334 13.26 4.85 -2.96
C ALA A 334 14.64 4.37 -3.43
N ARG A 335 15.10 4.83 -4.60
CA ARG A 335 16.46 4.58 -5.12
C ARG A 335 17.54 5.06 -4.14
N VAL A 336 17.37 6.25 -3.58
CA VAL A 336 18.31 6.82 -2.62
C VAL A 336 18.27 6.07 -1.30
N ILE A 337 17.08 5.79 -0.77
CA ILE A 337 16.89 5.00 0.46
C ILE A 337 17.61 3.65 0.35
N LYS A 338 17.42 2.95 -0.78
CA LYS A 338 18.11 1.68 -1.07
C LYS A 338 19.62 1.82 -1.07
N SER A 339 20.15 2.89 -1.67
CA SER A 339 21.60 3.12 -1.74
C SER A 339 22.26 3.34 -0.37
N MET A 340 21.46 3.72 0.63
CA MET A 340 21.90 3.87 2.02
C MET A 340 21.79 2.58 2.84
N GLY A 341 21.36 1.46 2.23
CA GLY A 341 21.22 0.17 2.90
C GLY A 341 19.96 0.03 3.76
N ILE A 342 19.04 0.99 3.69
CA ILE A 342 17.75 0.95 4.42
C ILE A 342 16.77 0.11 3.61
N LYS A 343 16.13 -0.87 4.29
CA LYS A 343 15.23 -1.83 3.66
C LYS A 343 13.76 -1.60 3.97
N MET A 344 13.44 -0.80 5.01
CA MET A 344 12.07 -0.54 5.44
C MET A 344 11.89 0.91 5.82
N VAL A 345 10.73 1.47 5.48
CA VAL A 345 10.30 2.81 5.90
C VAL A 345 8.85 2.80 6.36
N LEU A 346 8.52 3.66 7.34
CA LEU A 346 7.14 3.94 7.71
C LEU A 346 6.63 5.15 6.93
N SER A 347 5.34 5.13 6.59
CA SER A 347 4.65 6.18 5.82
C SER A 347 3.33 6.57 6.47
N GLY A 348 2.90 7.82 6.27
CA GLY A 348 1.62 8.35 6.74
C GLY A 348 0.42 8.05 5.83
N GLU A 349 0.52 7.10 4.90
CA GLU A 349 -0.58 6.74 3.99
C GLU A 349 -1.78 6.18 4.75
N GLY A 350 -2.99 6.48 4.26
CA GLY A 350 -4.25 6.00 4.83
C GLY A 350 -4.98 7.02 5.72
N ALA A 351 -4.27 8.00 6.27
CA ALA A 351 -4.89 9.00 7.15
C ALA A 351 -5.98 9.83 6.46
N ASP A 352 -5.76 10.19 5.21
CA ASP A 352 -6.72 11.02 4.44
C ASP A 352 -8.02 10.27 4.17
N GLU A 353 -7.97 8.99 3.93
CA GLU A 353 -9.13 8.13 3.68
C GLU A 353 -9.96 7.90 4.93
N ILE A 354 -9.30 7.76 6.08
CA ILE A 354 -9.95 7.47 7.37
C ILE A 354 -10.60 8.71 7.96
N PHE A 355 -9.91 9.84 7.90
CA PHE A 355 -10.30 11.08 8.57
C PHE A 355 -10.80 12.19 7.62
N GLY A 356 -11.05 11.86 6.34
CA GLY A 356 -11.53 12.82 5.36
C GLY A 356 -10.55 13.98 5.11
N GLY A 357 -9.25 13.67 4.97
CA GLY A 357 -8.20 14.69 4.82
C GLY A 357 -8.15 15.36 3.45
N TYR A 358 -8.77 14.79 2.42
CA TYR A 358 -8.85 15.44 1.12
C TYR A 358 -9.84 16.60 1.14
N LEU A 359 -9.51 17.72 0.49
CA LEU A 359 -10.28 18.96 0.57
C LEU A 359 -11.74 18.83 0.12
N TYR A 360 -12.05 17.90 -0.78
CA TYR A 360 -13.43 17.69 -1.19
C TYR A 360 -14.34 17.18 -0.07
N PHE A 361 -13.80 16.57 1.00
CA PHE A 361 -14.58 16.14 2.17
C PHE A 361 -15.24 17.32 2.92
N HIS A 362 -14.71 18.54 2.78
CA HIS A 362 -15.39 19.76 3.28
C HIS A 362 -16.78 19.97 2.67
N LYS A 363 -17.06 19.33 1.54
CA LYS A 363 -18.35 19.39 0.84
C LYS A 363 -19.28 18.23 1.16
N ALA A 364 -18.90 17.34 2.09
CA ALA A 364 -19.75 16.22 2.49
C ALA A 364 -21.09 16.74 3.05
N PRO A 365 -22.25 16.36 2.47
CA PRO A 365 -23.54 16.92 2.87
C PRO A 365 -23.96 16.51 4.28
N THR A 366 -23.65 15.27 4.68
CA THR A 366 -24.03 14.69 5.98
C THR A 366 -22.91 13.81 6.52
N ALA A 367 -22.98 13.50 7.84
CA ALA A 367 -22.07 12.53 8.46
C ALA A 367 -22.16 11.12 7.84
N LYS A 368 -23.34 10.77 7.32
CA LYS A 368 -23.53 9.51 6.58
C LYS A 368 -22.76 9.53 5.26
N ASP A 369 -22.92 10.58 4.45
CA ASP A 369 -22.19 10.71 3.18
C ASP A 369 -20.69 10.71 3.40
N PHE A 370 -20.21 11.43 4.42
CA PHE A 370 -18.81 11.44 4.84
C PHE A 370 -18.30 10.03 5.16
N HIS A 371 -19.01 9.30 6.03
CA HIS A 371 -18.61 7.95 6.45
C HIS A 371 -18.63 6.96 5.28
N GLU A 372 -19.70 6.97 4.48
CA GLU A 372 -19.79 6.09 3.32
C GLU A 372 -18.69 6.36 2.30
N GLU A 373 -18.24 7.62 2.16
CA GLU A 373 -17.10 7.96 1.31
C GLU A 373 -15.78 7.44 1.88
N THR A 374 -15.53 7.57 3.19
CA THR A 374 -14.33 6.98 3.80
C THR A 374 -14.27 5.47 3.60
N VAL A 375 -15.40 4.78 3.73
CA VAL A 375 -15.50 3.33 3.46
C VAL A 375 -15.22 3.01 1.99
N ARG A 376 -15.78 3.79 1.03
CA ARG A 376 -15.52 3.62 -0.41
C ARG A 376 -14.05 3.81 -0.74
N LYS A 377 -13.42 4.85 -0.17
CA LYS A 377 -11.98 5.14 -0.35
C LYS A 377 -11.13 3.98 0.15
N LEU A 378 -11.34 3.54 1.40
CA LEU A 378 -10.61 2.41 1.97
C LEU A 378 -10.78 1.11 1.15
N SER A 379 -11.99 0.85 0.67
CA SER A 379 -12.28 -0.37 -0.11
C SER A 379 -11.57 -0.41 -1.48
N LYS A 380 -11.16 0.74 -2.01
CA LYS A 380 -10.46 0.87 -3.30
C LYS A 380 -8.99 1.26 -3.17
N LEU A 381 -8.50 1.50 -1.96
CA LEU A 381 -7.17 2.05 -1.71
C LEU A 381 -6.05 1.16 -2.28
N TYR A 382 -6.29 -0.13 -2.37
CA TYR A 382 -5.36 -1.11 -2.96
C TYR A 382 -5.04 -0.87 -4.45
N MET A 383 -5.85 -0.09 -5.16
CA MET A 383 -5.63 0.30 -6.57
C MET A 383 -4.97 1.68 -6.71
N TYR A 384 -4.87 2.45 -5.64
CA TYR A 384 -4.38 3.84 -5.62
C TYR A 384 -3.17 3.99 -4.67
N ASP A 385 -3.36 4.55 -3.48
CA ASP A 385 -2.25 4.92 -2.60
C ASP A 385 -1.51 3.72 -2.02
N CYS A 386 -2.18 2.61 -1.70
CA CYS A 386 -1.50 1.38 -1.31
C CYS A 386 -0.64 0.83 -2.45
N LEU A 387 -1.19 0.79 -3.68
CA LEU A 387 -0.45 0.35 -4.86
C LEU A 387 0.75 1.26 -5.13
N ARG A 388 0.54 2.58 -5.10
CA ARG A 388 1.57 3.58 -5.28
C ARG A 388 2.71 3.42 -4.28
N ALA A 389 2.40 3.47 -2.99
CA ALA A 389 3.40 3.38 -1.94
C ALA A 389 4.16 2.06 -2.00
N ASN A 390 3.44 0.93 -2.12
CA ASN A 390 4.04 -0.39 -2.18
C ASN A 390 4.97 -0.55 -3.38
N LYS A 391 4.45 -0.33 -4.60
CA LYS A 391 5.19 -0.64 -5.83
C LYS A 391 6.32 0.35 -6.13
N SER A 392 6.16 1.64 -5.78
CA SER A 392 7.25 2.62 -5.96
C SER A 392 8.45 2.30 -5.07
N LEU A 393 8.21 1.92 -3.80
CA LEU A 393 9.26 1.54 -2.87
C LEU A 393 9.88 0.19 -3.24
N SER A 394 9.06 -0.81 -3.54
CA SER A 394 9.53 -2.15 -3.85
C SER A 394 10.23 -2.26 -5.21
N ALA A 395 10.05 -1.30 -6.12
CA ALA A 395 10.85 -1.20 -7.34
C ALA A 395 12.37 -1.18 -7.05
N TRP A 396 12.75 -0.72 -5.87
CA TRP A 396 14.13 -0.67 -5.38
C TRP A 396 14.40 -1.62 -4.20
N GLY A 397 13.48 -2.53 -3.90
CA GLY A 397 13.61 -3.45 -2.76
C GLY A 397 13.60 -2.72 -1.41
N VAL A 398 12.66 -1.80 -1.24
CA VAL A 398 12.35 -1.13 0.03
C VAL A 398 10.93 -1.46 0.44
N GLU A 399 10.71 -1.81 1.70
CA GLU A 399 9.38 -2.05 2.27
C GLU A 399 8.77 -0.76 2.80
N GLY A 400 7.49 -0.51 2.48
CA GLY A 400 6.69 0.54 3.10
C GLY A 400 5.69 -0.06 4.09
N ARG A 401 5.68 0.45 5.32
CA ARG A 401 4.69 0.16 6.35
C ARG A 401 3.79 1.35 6.58
N VAL A 402 2.53 1.08 6.89
CA VAL A 402 1.46 2.10 6.88
C VAL A 402 0.60 2.00 8.16
N PRO A 403 1.08 2.55 9.30
CA PRO A 403 0.41 2.39 10.59
C PRO A 403 -1.05 2.87 10.64
N PHE A 404 -1.43 3.88 9.86
CA PHE A 404 -2.83 4.30 9.74
C PHE A 404 -3.75 3.21 9.17
N LEU A 405 -3.21 2.25 8.42
CA LEU A 405 -3.97 1.12 7.87
C LEU A 405 -3.83 -0.17 8.71
N ASP A 406 -3.27 -0.07 9.91
CA ASP A 406 -3.24 -1.16 10.89
C ASP A 406 -4.67 -1.59 11.26
N LYS A 407 -4.91 -2.90 11.33
CA LYS A 407 -6.25 -3.48 11.52
C LYS A 407 -6.91 -3.01 12.82
N GLU A 408 -6.16 -2.99 13.91
CA GLU A 408 -6.64 -2.57 15.23
C GLU A 408 -6.87 -1.06 15.29
N PHE A 409 -5.97 -0.28 14.69
CA PHE A 409 -6.16 1.16 14.56
C PHE A 409 -7.41 1.51 13.73
N LEU A 410 -7.62 0.82 12.61
CA LEU A 410 -8.81 1.00 11.76
C LEU A 410 -10.10 0.74 12.54
N ASP A 411 -10.10 -0.28 13.40
CA ASP A 411 -11.28 -0.58 14.21
C ASP A 411 -11.61 0.56 15.19
N VAL A 412 -10.62 1.24 15.76
CA VAL A 412 -10.83 2.44 16.61
C VAL A 412 -11.25 3.66 15.78
N ALA A 413 -10.48 3.96 14.73
CA ALA A 413 -10.65 5.18 13.95
C ALA A 413 -11.96 5.18 13.14
N MET A 414 -12.35 4.04 12.57
CA MET A 414 -13.57 3.93 11.77
C MET A 414 -14.83 3.81 12.62
N ARG A 415 -14.73 3.34 13.88
CA ARG A 415 -15.84 3.38 14.86
C ARG A 415 -16.03 4.74 15.53
N THR A 416 -15.09 5.65 15.42
CA THR A 416 -15.26 7.03 15.87
C THR A 416 -16.45 7.67 15.16
N ASN A 417 -17.31 8.38 15.93
CA ASN A 417 -18.47 9.07 15.37
C ASN A 417 -18.08 9.93 14.15
N PRO A 418 -18.68 9.70 12.97
CA PRO A 418 -18.35 10.44 11.76
C PRO A 418 -18.49 11.94 11.86
N GLU A 419 -19.45 12.46 12.68
CA GLU A 419 -19.61 13.89 12.90
C GLU A 419 -18.35 14.55 13.49
N ALA A 420 -17.63 13.83 14.36
CA ALA A 420 -16.40 14.33 14.97
C ALA A 420 -15.21 14.37 13.98
N LYS A 421 -15.32 13.69 12.84
CA LYS A 421 -14.33 13.69 11.76
C LYS A 421 -14.65 14.71 10.66
N MET A 422 -15.88 15.20 10.57
CA MET A 422 -16.28 16.22 9.60
C MET A 422 -15.61 17.55 9.88
N CYS A 423 -15.43 18.34 8.84
CA CYS A 423 -14.86 19.68 8.90
C CYS A 423 -15.83 20.74 8.32
N PRO A 424 -17.00 20.99 8.96
CA PRO A 424 -17.95 21.99 8.51
C PRO A 424 -17.44 23.41 8.76
N GLY A 425 -17.71 24.30 7.82
CA GLY A 425 -17.39 25.72 7.96
C GLY A 425 -15.89 26.00 8.01
N LYS A 426 -15.44 26.58 9.12
CA LYS A 426 -14.01 26.95 9.34
C LYS A 426 -13.21 25.89 10.08
N THR A 427 -13.75 24.70 10.30
CA THR A 427 -13.04 23.63 10.97
C THR A 427 -12.02 23.01 10.02
N MET A 428 -10.81 22.76 10.52
CA MET A 428 -9.73 22.14 9.77
C MET A 428 -9.94 20.63 9.65
N GLU A 429 -9.56 20.06 8.51
CA GLU A 429 -9.59 18.61 8.29
C GLU A 429 -8.71 17.86 9.30
N LYS A 430 -9.08 16.63 9.63
CA LYS A 430 -8.36 15.75 10.58
C LYS A 430 -8.19 16.35 11.98
N LYS A 431 -9.13 17.19 12.44
CA LYS A 431 -9.04 17.89 13.73
C LYS A 431 -8.71 16.93 14.89
N ILE A 432 -9.37 15.77 14.96
CA ILE A 432 -9.14 14.79 16.04
C ILE A 432 -7.69 14.25 16.06
N VAL A 433 -7.06 14.08 14.91
CA VAL A 433 -5.65 13.66 14.80
C VAL A 433 -4.72 14.80 15.23
N ARG A 434 -5.04 16.05 14.85
CA ARG A 434 -4.30 17.23 15.26
C ARG A 434 -4.31 17.40 16.77
N GLU A 435 -5.47 17.29 17.39
CA GLU A 435 -5.65 17.37 18.85
C GLU A 435 -4.92 16.23 19.58
N ALA A 436 -4.87 15.03 18.99
CA ALA A 436 -4.20 13.88 19.58
C ALA A 436 -2.66 14.01 19.62
N PHE A 437 -2.05 14.75 18.68
CA PHE A 437 -0.60 14.77 18.50
C PHE A 437 0.01 16.18 18.39
N ALA A 438 -0.75 17.23 18.70
CA ALA A 438 -0.27 18.62 18.59
C ALA A 438 0.95 18.91 19.47
N ASP A 439 1.08 18.26 20.61
CA ASP A 439 2.18 18.41 21.57
C ASP A 439 3.49 17.76 21.10
N MET A 440 3.42 16.83 20.15
CA MET A 440 4.58 16.14 19.57
C MET A 440 5.18 16.88 18.36
N LEU A 441 4.51 17.90 17.84
CA LEU A 441 4.84 18.54 16.57
C LEU A 441 5.03 20.07 16.72
N PRO A 442 5.81 20.72 15.85
CA PRO A 442 5.80 22.17 15.73
C PRO A 442 4.37 22.69 15.44
N GLU A 443 3.94 23.76 16.12
CA GLU A 443 2.59 24.32 15.96
C GLU A 443 2.22 24.61 14.51
N GLU A 444 3.16 25.20 13.74
CA GLU A 444 2.96 25.51 12.32
C GLU A 444 2.87 24.29 11.40
N VAL A 445 3.13 23.07 11.88
CA VAL A 445 2.92 21.80 11.18
C VAL A 445 1.65 21.12 11.69
N ALA A 446 1.46 21.08 13.01
CA ALA A 446 0.27 20.51 13.63
C ALA A 446 -1.03 21.16 13.08
N TRP A 447 -0.98 22.47 12.80
CA TRP A 447 -2.12 23.24 12.29
C TRP A 447 -1.95 23.73 10.85
N ARG A 448 -1.06 23.06 10.07
CA ARG A 448 -0.91 23.30 8.64
C ARG A 448 -2.06 22.65 7.88
N GLN A 449 -2.63 23.39 6.91
CA GLN A 449 -3.61 22.84 5.99
C GLN A 449 -3.00 21.77 5.08
N LYS A 450 -3.84 20.78 4.70
CA LYS A 450 -3.47 19.68 3.82
C LYS A 450 -2.99 20.16 2.45
N GLU A 451 -1.80 19.72 2.07
CA GLU A 451 -1.36 19.68 0.68
C GLU A 451 -1.23 18.24 0.21
N GLN A 452 -1.62 17.95 -1.04
CA GLN A 452 -1.43 16.62 -1.60
C GLN A 452 0.03 16.42 -1.95
N PHE A 453 0.51 15.19 -1.81
CA PHE A 453 1.91 14.85 -2.08
C PHE A 453 2.37 15.27 -3.47
N SER A 454 1.55 15.06 -4.52
CA SER A 454 1.86 15.48 -5.89
C SER A 454 2.02 16.98 -6.07
N ASP A 455 1.40 17.79 -5.21
CA ASP A 455 1.51 19.25 -5.19
C ASP A 455 2.67 19.71 -4.30
N GLY A 456 2.84 19.10 -3.13
CA GLY A 456 3.87 19.42 -2.15
C GLY A 456 5.30 19.20 -2.63
N VAL A 457 5.52 18.25 -3.55
CA VAL A 457 6.83 18.01 -4.19
C VAL A 457 7.24 19.11 -5.18
N GLY A 458 6.32 20.02 -5.54
CA GLY A 458 6.57 21.19 -6.40
C GLY A 458 5.53 21.36 -7.50
N TYR A 459 4.87 22.49 -7.49
CA TYR A 459 3.76 22.79 -8.42
C TYR A 459 4.12 22.71 -9.90
N SER A 460 5.36 23.06 -10.27
CA SER A 460 5.83 23.00 -11.66
C SER A 460 5.91 21.56 -12.21
N TRP A 461 5.96 20.54 -11.36
CA TRP A 461 5.95 19.14 -11.79
C TRP A 461 4.69 18.80 -12.57
N ILE A 462 3.52 19.05 -11.99
CA ILE A 462 2.23 18.76 -12.63
C ILE A 462 2.02 19.63 -13.87
N ASP A 463 2.37 20.92 -13.79
CA ASP A 463 2.17 21.85 -14.92
C ASP A 463 3.03 21.43 -16.13
N THR A 464 4.27 21.02 -15.90
CA THR A 464 5.15 20.51 -16.96
C THR A 464 4.62 19.21 -17.57
N LEU A 465 4.12 18.26 -16.75
CA LEU A 465 3.52 17.04 -17.26
C LEU A 465 2.32 17.33 -18.17
N LYS A 466 1.42 18.22 -17.76
CA LYS A 466 0.28 18.64 -18.57
C LYS A 466 0.71 19.26 -19.90
N GLN A 467 1.74 20.10 -19.88
CA GLN A 467 2.26 20.73 -21.10
C GLN A 467 2.86 19.69 -22.04
N ILE A 468 3.81 18.88 -21.57
CA ILE A 468 4.52 17.90 -22.41
C ILE A 468 3.54 16.88 -23.01
N THR A 469 2.59 16.39 -22.22
CA THR A 469 1.61 15.43 -22.72
C THR A 469 0.62 16.06 -23.71
N ALA A 470 0.27 17.35 -23.53
CA ALA A 470 -0.54 18.08 -24.50
C ALA A 470 0.17 18.28 -25.85
N GLU A 471 1.50 18.43 -25.84
CA GLU A 471 2.32 18.54 -27.04
C GLU A 471 2.56 17.17 -27.70
N ALA A 472 2.74 16.11 -26.89
CA ALA A 472 3.03 14.76 -27.38
C ALA A 472 1.84 14.02 -27.99
N VAL A 473 0.60 14.40 -27.61
CA VAL A 473 -0.63 13.73 -28.06
C VAL A 473 -1.45 14.69 -28.91
N SER A 474 -1.70 14.33 -30.18
CA SER A 474 -2.51 15.13 -31.09
C SER A 474 -4.01 15.04 -30.78
N ASP A 475 -4.79 16.01 -31.26
CA ASP A 475 -6.26 15.98 -31.15
C ASP A 475 -6.86 14.82 -31.96
N GLU A 476 -6.23 14.44 -33.09
CA GLU A 476 -6.61 13.28 -33.88
C GLU A 476 -6.44 11.97 -33.09
N GLN A 477 -5.30 11.81 -32.38
CA GLN A 477 -5.08 10.64 -31.51
C GLN A 477 -6.14 10.57 -30.40
N MET A 478 -6.50 11.71 -29.79
CA MET A 478 -7.57 11.74 -28.78
C MET A 478 -8.93 11.39 -29.38
N ALA A 479 -9.28 11.87 -30.58
CA ALA A 479 -10.54 11.56 -31.25
C ALA A 479 -10.70 10.05 -31.49
N HIS A 480 -9.60 9.33 -31.74
CA HIS A 480 -9.56 7.87 -31.97
C HIS A 480 -9.14 7.06 -30.72
N ALA A 481 -9.12 7.67 -29.53
CA ALA A 481 -8.64 7.03 -28.32
C ALA A 481 -9.44 5.76 -27.96
N ALA A 482 -10.76 5.77 -28.11
CA ALA A 482 -11.62 4.61 -27.82
C ALA A 482 -11.45 3.46 -28.85
N GLU A 483 -11.06 3.77 -30.08
CA GLU A 483 -10.74 2.76 -31.10
C GLU A 483 -9.42 2.06 -30.77
N ARG A 484 -8.40 2.85 -30.37
CA ARG A 484 -7.09 2.32 -30.00
C ARG A 484 -7.13 1.57 -28.67
N PHE A 485 -7.89 2.06 -27.71
CA PHE A 485 -7.99 1.53 -26.34
C PHE A 485 -9.47 1.29 -25.97
N PRO A 486 -10.08 0.19 -26.45
CA PRO A 486 -11.51 -0.06 -26.23
C PRO A 486 -11.87 -0.35 -24.78
N ILE A 487 -10.89 -0.81 -23.97
CA ILE A 487 -11.04 -1.02 -22.54
C ILE A 487 -10.42 0.17 -21.80
N ASN A 488 -11.20 0.83 -20.96
CA ASN A 488 -10.80 2.01 -20.21
C ASN A 488 -10.14 3.07 -21.11
N PRO A 489 -10.86 3.62 -22.09
CA PRO A 489 -10.32 4.63 -23.00
C PRO A 489 -9.89 5.89 -22.23
N PRO A 490 -8.72 6.45 -22.55
CA PRO A 490 -8.22 7.65 -21.91
C PRO A 490 -9.14 8.87 -22.17
N LYS A 491 -9.34 9.69 -21.15
CA LYS A 491 -10.26 10.83 -21.16
C LYS A 491 -9.58 12.17 -21.49
N ASN A 492 -8.26 12.23 -21.37
CA ASN A 492 -7.44 13.40 -21.69
C ASN A 492 -6.08 12.98 -22.25
N LYS A 493 -5.30 13.96 -22.73
CA LYS A 493 -4.00 13.72 -23.38
C LYS A 493 -2.95 13.12 -22.45
N GLU A 494 -2.96 13.49 -21.17
CA GLU A 494 -2.03 12.94 -20.18
C GLU A 494 -2.33 11.46 -19.91
N GLU A 495 -3.61 11.12 -19.72
CA GLU A 495 -4.04 9.73 -19.57
C GLU A 495 -3.74 8.90 -20.84
N TYR A 496 -3.92 9.50 -22.04
CA TYR A 496 -3.56 8.85 -23.31
C TYR A 496 -2.06 8.56 -23.39
N TYR A 497 -1.24 9.52 -22.97
CA TYR A 497 0.21 9.36 -22.96
C TYR A 497 0.64 8.21 -22.05
N TYR A 498 0.16 8.18 -20.82
CA TYR A 498 0.46 7.11 -19.87
C TYR A 498 -0.13 5.75 -20.30
N ARG A 499 -1.35 5.75 -20.84
CA ARG A 499 -1.99 4.54 -21.38
C ARG A 499 -1.20 3.95 -22.55
N SER A 500 -0.60 4.79 -23.38
CA SER A 500 0.23 4.35 -24.50
C SER A 500 1.49 3.65 -24.00
N ILE A 501 2.17 4.20 -23.01
CA ILE A 501 3.35 3.59 -22.38
C ILE A 501 2.97 2.27 -21.68
N PHE A 502 1.86 2.27 -20.94
CA PHE A 502 1.35 1.07 -20.27
C PHE A 502 1.09 -0.07 -21.28
N ALA A 503 0.47 0.23 -22.41
CA ALA A 503 0.14 -0.77 -23.44
C ALA A 503 1.38 -1.39 -24.11
N GLU A 504 2.54 -0.74 -24.09
CA GLU A 504 3.79 -1.31 -24.56
C GLU A 504 4.29 -2.45 -23.65
N HIS A 505 3.98 -2.37 -22.36
CA HIS A 505 4.37 -3.36 -21.37
C HIS A 505 3.27 -4.39 -21.07
N PHE A 506 2.01 -3.96 -21.12
CA PHE A 506 0.83 -4.69 -20.68
C PHE A 506 -0.26 -4.59 -21.73
N SER A 507 -0.26 -5.51 -22.68
CA SER A 507 -1.12 -5.47 -23.87
C SER A 507 -2.44 -6.21 -23.69
N SER A 508 -2.59 -7.03 -22.64
CA SER A 508 -3.78 -7.86 -22.44
C SER A 508 -4.97 -7.04 -21.94
N ASP A 509 -6.18 -7.55 -22.24
CA ASP A 509 -7.44 -7.03 -21.68
C ASP A 509 -7.46 -7.08 -20.16
N SER A 510 -6.88 -8.12 -19.56
CA SER A 510 -6.77 -8.30 -18.11
C SER A 510 -5.98 -7.16 -17.47
N ALA A 511 -4.87 -6.75 -18.09
CA ALA A 511 -4.07 -5.61 -17.62
C ALA A 511 -4.89 -4.31 -17.63
N ALA A 512 -5.56 -4.01 -18.75
CA ALA A 512 -6.36 -2.80 -18.88
C ALA A 512 -7.53 -2.74 -17.87
N LYS A 513 -8.17 -3.89 -17.60
CA LYS A 513 -9.26 -4.03 -16.61
C LYS A 513 -8.77 -3.90 -15.15
N SER A 514 -7.49 -4.10 -14.90
CA SER A 514 -6.89 -3.97 -13.56
C SER A 514 -6.65 -2.51 -13.14
N VAL A 515 -6.76 -1.55 -14.06
CA VAL A 515 -6.57 -0.13 -13.79
C VAL A 515 -7.91 0.55 -13.54
N PRO A 516 -8.03 1.42 -12.51
CA PRO A 516 -9.25 2.16 -12.24
C PRO A 516 -9.69 3.02 -13.43
N SER A 517 -11.00 3.09 -13.68
CA SER A 517 -11.60 3.86 -14.81
C SER A 517 -12.65 4.87 -14.37
N GLU A 518 -12.93 4.98 -13.06
CA GLU A 518 -13.95 5.87 -12.53
C GLU A 518 -13.55 7.35 -12.67
N ALA A 519 -14.54 8.21 -12.83
CA ALA A 519 -14.32 9.65 -12.80
C ALA A 519 -13.87 10.09 -11.40
N SER A 520 -12.86 10.94 -11.34
CA SER A 520 -12.35 11.51 -10.10
C SER A 520 -12.01 12.98 -10.31
N VAL A 521 -12.38 13.82 -9.36
CA VAL A 521 -11.94 15.20 -9.23
C VAL A 521 -11.41 15.38 -7.83
N ALA A 522 -10.26 16.00 -7.67
CA ALA A 522 -9.62 16.22 -6.37
C ALA A 522 -9.45 14.93 -5.54
N CYS A 523 -9.16 13.80 -6.17
CA CYS A 523 -9.06 12.46 -5.57
C CYS A 523 -10.38 11.89 -5.02
N SER A 524 -11.54 12.47 -5.37
CA SER A 524 -12.86 11.97 -4.96
C SER A 524 -13.23 10.65 -5.63
N THR A 525 -14.24 9.97 -5.08
CA THR A 525 -14.95 8.93 -5.84
C THR A 525 -16.00 9.55 -6.76
N ALA A 526 -16.50 8.79 -7.72
CA ALA A 526 -17.54 9.24 -8.63
C ALA A 526 -18.83 9.68 -7.90
N ILE A 527 -19.15 9.09 -6.75
CA ILE A 527 -20.32 9.45 -5.94
C ILE A 527 -20.15 10.84 -5.30
N ALA A 528 -18.95 11.14 -4.79
CA ALA A 528 -18.67 12.42 -4.15
C ALA A 528 -18.63 13.61 -5.13
N LEU A 529 -18.57 13.37 -6.44
CA LEU A 529 -18.72 14.42 -7.45
C LEU A 529 -20.08 15.12 -7.41
N GLU A 530 -21.09 14.48 -6.84
CA GLU A 530 -22.42 15.07 -6.68
C GLU A 530 -22.52 16.04 -5.48
N TRP A 531 -21.52 16.10 -4.61
CA TRP A 531 -21.54 16.94 -3.42
C TRP A 531 -21.41 18.44 -3.70
N ASP A 532 -20.80 18.80 -4.82
CA ASP A 532 -20.69 20.20 -5.25
C ASP A 532 -20.90 20.30 -6.76
N ALA A 533 -21.81 21.20 -7.17
CA ALA A 533 -22.08 21.45 -8.59
C ALA A 533 -20.83 21.91 -9.37
N ALA A 534 -19.86 22.55 -8.69
CA ALA A 534 -18.61 22.98 -9.28
C ALA A 534 -17.77 21.80 -9.78
N PHE A 535 -17.86 20.63 -9.15
CA PHE A 535 -17.12 19.42 -9.56
C PHE A 535 -17.50 18.92 -10.95
N LYS A 536 -18.75 19.16 -11.39
CA LYS A 536 -19.24 18.73 -12.71
C LYS A 536 -18.51 19.41 -13.88
N ASN A 537 -17.90 20.56 -13.63
CA ASN A 537 -17.18 21.34 -14.62
C ASN A 537 -15.65 21.23 -14.47
N MET A 538 -15.17 20.39 -13.56
CA MET A 538 -13.75 20.17 -13.30
C MET A 538 -13.30 18.82 -13.84
N ASN A 539 -12.11 18.81 -14.47
CA ASN A 539 -11.50 17.59 -15.02
C ASN A 539 -10.14 17.29 -14.39
N ASP A 540 -9.72 18.07 -13.39
CA ASP A 540 -8.43 17.85 -12.73
C ASP A 540 -8.59 16.88 -11.56
N PRO A 541 -7.97 15.68 -11.60
CA PRO A 541 -8.03 14.73 -10.51
C PRO A 541 -7.16 15.12 -9.30
N SER A 542 -6.31 16.17 -9.42
CA SER A 542 -5.46 16.63 -8.31
C SER A 542 -6.19 17.55 -7.33
N GLY A 543 -5.60 17.77 -6.14
CA GLY A 543 -6.15 18.63 -5.09
C GLY A 543 -6.34 20.09 -5.49
N ARG A 544 -5.64 20.53 -6.52
CA ARG A 544 -5.75 21.90 -7.07
C ARG A 544 -7.16 22.28 -7.53
N ALA A 545 -8.00 21.29 -7.85
CA ALA A 545 -9.37 21.53 -8.27
C ALA A 545 -10.24 22.22 -7.18
N VAL A 546 -9.84 22.19 -5.91
CA VAL A 546 -10.63 22.68 -4.76
C VAL A 546 -9.99 23.87 -4.03
N LYS A 547 -9.14 24.63 -4.69
CA LYS A 547 -8.43 25.79 -4.09
C LYS A 547 -9.32 26.80 -3.36
N GLY A 548 -10.56 27.00 -3.81
CA GLY A 548 -11.50 27.92 -3.17
C GLY A 548 -11.95 27.52 -1.76
N VAL A 549 -11.72 26.29 -1.33
CA VAL A 549 -12.01 25.84 0.05
C VAL A 549 -11.02 26.45 1.03
N HIS A 550 -9.77 26.63 0.62
CA HIS A 550 -8.71 27.21 1.44
C HIS A 550 -9.00 28.66 1.87
N GLU A 551 -9.49 29.50 0.96
CA GLU A 551 -9.77 30.89 1.23
C GLU A 551 -10.95 31.10 2.20
N GLN A 552 -11.80 30.09 2.36
CA GLN A 552 -12.97 30.12 3.23
C GLN A 552 -12.74 29.46 4.60
N ALA A 553 -11.70 28.66 4.75
CA ALA A 553 -11.40 27.92 5.96
C ALA A 553 -10.55 28.71 6.98
N TYR A 554 -9.91 29.82 6.56
CA TYR A 554 -9.05 30.67 7.39
C TYR A 554 -9.55 32.10 7.53
#